data_340becba456b167356e8be00ca766dc1
#
_entry.id   340becba456b167356e8be00ca766dc1
#
_cell.length_a   1.000
_cell.length_b   1.000
_cell.length_c   1.000
_cell.angle_alpha   90.00
_cell.angle_beta   90.00
_cell.angle_gamma   90.00
#
_symmetry.space_group_name_H-M   'P 1'
#
loop_
_entity.id
_entity.type
_entity.pdbx_description
1 polymer ?
#
loop_
_entity_poly.entity_id
_entity_poly.type
_entity_poly.pdbx_seq_one_letter_code
_entity_poly.pdbx_strand_id
1 'polypeptide(L)'
;MMDVGIDVGGTNLRAGVVDEQGKLLSRVSQPLGTLKSPEELIRRLAELAQKAVEDAGTPENQIQSVGVGIPGAVSEGNILYTCNLPLRDVPFEQLFRRFFDRPVYLENDANCAAAGEWLYGVGRGMKNFAMITLGTGLGGGFILNGKLYAGSGMAGEIGHMVIRRDGPACSCGRRGCWEACCSATALIRRTRETMAAHPESLLNRLAAEADAVDGRTPFSAAERGDPAALALCRAYAEDLAAGVTNLVNLLNPETVAIGGGVAGAPEELLLKPVRELVERECYGRHVGKVPRIVTAELGGDAGLIGAASLRNVN
;
A
#
# COMPACT_ATOMS: atom_id res chain seq x y z
N MET A 1 -14.45 -19.91 11.38
CA MET A 1 -13.44 -19.30 12.30
C MET A 1 -13.23 -17.85 11.85
N MET A 2 -12.87 -16.96 12.75
CA MET A 2 -12.74 -15.53 12.46
C MET A 2 -11.42 -15.01 12.99
N ASP A 3 -10.85 -14.01 12.34
CA ASP A 3 -9.61 -13.36 12.74
C ASP A 3 -9.81 -11.84 12.79
N VAL A 4 -9.07 -11.17 13.65
CA VAL A 4 -9.07 -9.72 13.72
C VAL A 4 -7.89 -9.19 12.89
N GLY A 5 -8.17 -8.27 11.99
CA GLY A 5 -7.15 -7.50 11.28
C GLY A 5 -7.05 -6.09 11.87
N ILE A 6 -5.83 -5.60 11.97
CA ILE A 6 -5.54 -4.21 12.33
C ILE A 6 -4.62 -3.62 11.27
N ASP A 7 -4.96 -2.44 10.78
CA ASP A 7 -4.16 -1.70 9.80
C ASP A 7 -3.78 -0.33 10.40
N VAL A 8 -2.48 -0.14 10.60
CA VAL A 8 -1.91 1.10 11.15
C VAL A 8 -1.50 2.00 10.00
N GLY A 9 -2.39 2.89 9.62
CA GLY A 9 -2.10 3.90 8.59
C GLY A 9 -1.43 5.17 9.16
N GLY A 10 -0.89 6.00 8.28
CA GLY A 10 -0.23 7.25 8.67
C GLY A 10 -1.15 8.30 9.31
N THR A 11 -2.47 8.19 9.14
CA THR A 11 -3.47 9.14 9.66
C THR A 11 -4.56 8.47 10.50
N ASN A 12 -4.85 7.21 10.23
CA ASN A 12 -5.93 6.47 10.87
C ASN A 12 -5.45 5.08 11.29
N LEU A 13 -6.00 4.61 12.39
CA LEU A 13 -5.96 3.23 12.83
C LEU A 13 -7.27 2.56 12.41
N ARG A 14 -7.22 1.36 11.85
CA ARG A 14 -8.39 0.58 11.44
C ARG A 14 -8.32 -0.82 12.03
N ALA A 15 -9.46 -1.37 12.44
CA ALA A 15 -9.59 -2.76 12.83
C ALA A 15 -10.89 -3.35 12.28
N GLY A 16 -10.93 -4.64 12.09
CA GLY A 16 -12.11 -5.35 11.64
C GLY A 16 -12.02 -6.86 11.87
N VAL A 17 -13.16 -7.50 11.91
CA VAL A 17 -13.28 -8.96 11.97
C VAL A 17 -13.47 -9.49 10.56
N VAL A 18 -12.70 -10.50 10.20
CA VAL A 18 -12.71 -11.13 8.88
C VAL A 18 -13.00 -12.62 9.04
N ASP A 19 -13.89 -13.16 8.20
CA ASP A 19 -14.20 -14.60 8.17
C ASP A 19 -13.20 -15.39 7.31
N GLU A 20 -13.36 -16.71 7.26
CA GLU A 20 -12.50 -17.62 6.48
C GLU A 20 -12.55 -17.37 4.96
N GLN A 21 -13.58 -16.70 4.47
CA GLN A 21 -13.74 -16.36 3.07
C GLN A 21 -13.16 -14.98 2.73
N GLY A 22 -12.55 -14.30 3.70
CA GLY A 22 -12.01 -12.95 3.54
C GLY A 22 -13.07 -11.85 3.59
N LYS A 23 -14.28 -12.16 4.01
CA LYS A 23 -15.36 -11.19 4.14
C LYS A 23 -15.19 -10.39 5.42
N LEU A 24 -15.21 -9.09 5.30
CA LEU A 24 -15.18 -8.16 6.42
C LEU A 24 -16.56 -8.12 7.11
N LEU A 25 -16.62 -8.55 8.36
CA LEU A 25 -17.86 -8.61 9.18
C LEU A 25 -18.10 -7.32 9.97
N SER A 26 -17.01 -6.66 10.40
CA SER A 26 -17.05 -5.35 11.05
C SER A 26 -15.89 -4.50 10.61
N ARG A 27 -16.04 -3.18 10.75
CA ARG A 27 -14.97 -2.22 10.44
C ARG A 27 -15.09 -1.03 11.37
N VAL A 28 -14.05 -0.79 12.13
CA VAL A 28 -13.91 0.36 13.02
C VAL A 28 -12.68 1.16 12.64
N SER A 29 -12.73 2.47 12.84
CA SER A 29 -11.62 3.37 12.53
C SER A 29 -11.56 4.49 13.55
N GLN A 30 -10.33 4.93 13.86
CA GLN A 30 -10.09 6.12 14.66
C GLN A 30 -8.85 6.87 14.15
N PRO A 31 -8.79 8.20 14.31
CA PRO A 31 -7.59 8.97 13.97
C PRO A 31 -6.37 8.47 14.74
N LEU A 32 -5.21 8.41 14.07
CA LEU A 32 -3.95 8.08 14.71
C LEU A 32 -3.60 9.14 15.78
N GLY A 33 -3.71 10.43 15.43
CA GLY A 33 -3.35 11.54 16.31
C GLY A 33 -1.86 11.52 16.69
N THR A 34 -1.52 12.25 17.77
CA THR A 34 -0.14 12.28 18.29
C THR A 34 0.04 11.16 19.32
N LEU A 35 1.00 10.30 19.07
CA LEU A 35 1.39 9.21 19.99
C LEU A 35 2.40 9.73 21.00
N LYS A 36 2.19 9.39 22.27
CA LYS A 36 3.11 9.75 23.39
C LYS A 36 4.10 8.62 23.69
N SER A 37 3.71 7.37 23.45
CA SER A 37 4.57 6.20 23.67
C SER A 37 4.12 4.99 22.82
N PRO A 38 5.00 3.99 22.64
CA PRO A 38 4.62 2.72 22.03
C PRO A 38 3.45 2.01 22.74
N GLU A 39 3.43 2.05 24.07
CA GLU A 39 2.40 1.42 24.89
C GLU A 39 1.02 2.05 24.67
N GLU A 40 0.98 3.37 24.45
CA GLU A 40 -0.26 4.06 24.10
C GLU A 40 -0.82 3.56 22.79
N LEU A 41 0.01 3.41 21.75
CA LEU A 41 -0.42 2.85 20.49
C LEU A 41 -0.98 1.44 20.69
N ILE A 42 -0.22 0.56 21.35
CA ILE A 42 -0.59 -0.84 21.57
C ILE A 42 -1.93 -0.94 22.31
N ARG A 43 -2.13 -0.16 23.38
CA ARG A 43 -3.41 -0.11 24.10
C ARG A 43 -4.55 0.33 23.17
N ARG A 44 -4.36 1.39 22.39
CA ARG A 44 -5.38 1.88 21.45
C ARG A 44 -5.71 0.86 20.35
N LEU A 45 -4.72 0.11 19.85
CA LEU A 45 -4.96 -0.96 18.88
C LEU A 45 -5.75 -2.11 19.50
N ALA A 46 -5.47 -2.47 20.77
CA ALA A 46 -6.21 -3.51 21.48
C ALA A 46 -7.67 -3.09 21.73
N GLU A 47 -7.89 -1.86 22.17
CA GLU A 47 -9.24 -1.30 22.35
C GLU A 47 -10.03 -1.27 21.02
N LEU A 48 -9.34 -0.91 19.92
CA LEU A 48 -9.94 -0.89 18.60
C LEU A 48 -10.29 -2.30 18.10
N ALA A 49 -9.42 -3.30 18.36
CA ALA A 49 -9.66 -4.70 18.06
C ALA A 49 -10.89 -5.21 18.82
N GLN A 50 -10.99 -4.91 20.12
CA GLN A 50 -12.10 -5.32 20.97
C GLN A 50 -13.43 -4.71 20.47
N LYS A 51 -13.40 -3.43 20.12
CA LYS A 51 -14.57 -2.76 19.51
C LYS A 51 -14.98 -3.42 18.19
N ALA A 52 -14.02 -3.81 17.35
CA ALA A 52 -14.33 -4.51 16.09
C ALA A 52 -15.02 -5.86 16.34
N VAL A 53 -14.61 -6.60 17.38
CA VAL A 53 -15.23 -7.87 17.77
C VAL A 53 -16.64 -7.65 18.30
N GLU A 54 -16.86 -6.62 19.13
CA GLU A 54 -18.19 -6.22 19.62
C GLU A 54 -19.13 -5.84 18.48
N ASP A 55 -18.67 -4.97 17.55
CA ASP A 55 -19.44 -4.50 16.41
C ASP A 55 -19.79 -5.64 15.41
N ALA A 56 -18.95 -6.68 15.35
CA ALA A 56 -19.24 -7.88 14.57
C ALA A 56 -20.29 -8.80 15.22
N GLY A 57 -20.64 -8.57 16.48
CA GLY A 57 -21.49 -9.49 17.25
C GLY A 57 -20.87 -10.89 17.43
N THR A 58 -19.56 -10.99 17.33
CA THR A 58 -18.80 -12.23 17.36
C THR A 58 -18.40 -12.56 18.79
N PRO A 59 -18.71 -13.75 19.31
CA PRO A 59 -18.16 -14.19 20.59
C PRO A 59 -16.62 -14.24 20.56
N GLU A 60 -15.96 -13.70 21.56
CA GLU A 60 -14.50 -13.59 21.61
C GLU A 60 -13.81 -14.94 21.48
N ASN A 61 -14.41 -16.03 21.99
CA ASN A 61 -13.89 -17.39 21.86
C ASN A 61 -13.89 -17.94 20.42
N GLN A 62 -14.55 -17.28 19.49
CA GLN A 62 -14.51 -17.61 18.04
C GLN A 62 -13.39 -16.90 17.30
N ILE A 63 -12.75 -15.91 17.90
CA ILE A 63 -11.57 -15.24 17.36
C ILE A 63 -10.36 -16.15 17.52
N GLN A 64 -9.67 -16.45 16.43
CA GLN A 64 -8.52 -17.35 16.38
C GLN A 64 -7.20 -16.60 16.57
N SER A 65 -7.07 -15.43 15.95
CA SER A 65 -5.85 -14.63 15.99
C SER A 65 -6.12 -13.15 15.77
N VAL A 66 -5.10 -12.35 16.05
CA VAL A 66 -5.03 -10.94 15.68
C VAL A 66 -3.83 -10.73 14.80
N GLY A 67 -4.04 -10.18 13.61
CA GLY A 67 -2.95 -9.75 12.73
C GLY A 67 -2.88 -8.23 12.67
N VAL A 68 -1.66 -7.70 12.61
CA VAL A 68 -1.40 -6.25 12.62
C VAL A 68 -0.47 -5.90 11.47
N GLY A 69 -0.94 -5.04 10.58
CA GLY A 69 -0.14 -4.38 9.54
C GLY A 69 0.34 -3.02 10.04
N ILE A 70 1.66 -2.79 9.99
CA ILE A 70 2.26 -1.52 10.44
C ILE A 70 3.27 -1.01 9.40
N PRO A 71 3.31 0.33 9.14
CA PRO A 71 4.32 0.88 8.24
C PRO A 71 5.71 0.80 8.88
N GLY A 72 6.65 0.13 8.21
CA GLY A 72 8.03 0.00 8.67
C GLY A 72 8.58 -1.42 8.69
N ALA A 73 9.76 -1.57 9.27
CA ALA A 73 10.45 -2.84 9.38
C ALA A 73 10.00 -3.63 10.61
N VAL A 74 9.60 -4.87 10.39
CA VAL A 74 9.16 -5.80 11.45
C VAL A 74 9.88 -7.13 11.33
N SER A 75 10.16 -7.78 12.44
CA SER A 75 10.74 -9.13 12.48
C SER A 75 10.41 -9.81 13.78
N GLU A 76 10.05 -11.09 13.72
CA GLU A 76 9.84 -11.95 14.87
C GLU A 76 8.93 -11.33 15.96
N GLY A 77 7.81 -10.72 15.54
CA GLY A 77 6.85 -10.08 16.45
C GLY A 77 7.30 -8.73 17.04
N ASN A 78 8.44 -8.19 16.56
CA ASN A 78 8.97 -6.90 17.00
C ASN A 78 8.88 -5.85 15.90
N ILE A 79 8.60 -4.59 16.27
CA ILE A 79 8.79 -3.43 15.40
C ILE A 79 10.24 -3.00 15.54
N LEU A 80 11.02 -3.16 14.48
CA LEU A 80 12.42 -2.73 14.45
C LEU A 80 12.54 -1.22 14.27
N TYR A 81 11.78 -0.68 13.33
CA TYR A 81 11.82 0.74 12.99
C TYR A 81 10.59 1.16 12.18
N THR A 82 10.12 2.37 12.40
CA THR A 82 9.10 3.03 11.58
C THR A 82 9.56 4.44 11.18
N CYS A 83 9.33 4.82 9.90
CA CYS A 83 9.70 6.16 9.43
C CYS A 83 8.74 7.25 9.94
N ASN A 84 7.47 6.93 10.06
CA ASN A 84 6.38 7.90 10.29
C ASN A 84 5.80 7.87 11.71
N LEU A 85 6.23 6.91 12.52
CA LEU A 85 5.81 6.74 13.91
C LEU A 85 7.05 6.72 14.81
N PRO A 86 6.97 7.19 16.06
CA PRO A 86 8.11 7.19 16.97
C PRO A 86 8.34 5.81 17.60
N LEU A 87 8.45 4.77 16.76
CA LEU A 87 8.61 3.37 17.19
C LEU A 87 9.97 2.84 16.73
N ARG A 88 10.72 2.31 17.69
CA ARG A 88 12.00 1.66 17.46
C ARG A 88 12.21 0.57 18.51
N ASP A 89 12.62 -0.62 18.08
CA ASP A 89 12.94 -1.77 18.94
C ASP A 89 11.82 -2.09 19.95
N VAL A 90 10.56 -2.16 19.47
CA VAL A 90 9.37 -2.39 20.31
C VAL A 90 9.00 -3.88 20.27
N PRO A 91 8.98 -4.59 21.41
CA PRO A 91 8.54 -5.99 21.50
C PRO A 91 7.00 -6.05 21.41
N PHE A 92 6.47 -5.81 20.22
CA PHE A 92 5.05 -5.55 19.97
C PHE A 92 4.18 -6.73 20.37
N GLU A 93 4.48 -7.94 19.91
CA GLU A 93 3.70 -9.14 20.22
C GLU A 93 3.59 -9.36 21.72
N GLN A 94 4.70 -9.28 22.45
CA GLN A 94 4.74 -9.44 23.88
C GLN A 94 3.87 -8.41 24.61
N LEU A 95 3.90 -7.16 24.17
CA LEU A 95 3.13 -6.07 24.78
C LEU A 95 1.65 -6.19 24.43
N PHE A 96 1.30 -6.54 23.19
CA PHE A 96 -0.08 -6.63 22.73
C PHE A 96 -0.82 -7.79 23.39
N ARG A 97 -0.16 -8.93 23.63
CA ARG A 97 -0.72 -10.09 24.33
C ARG A 97 -1.19 -9.81 25.76
N ARG A 98 -0.77 -8.71 26.36
CA ARG A 98 -1.27 -8.28 27.67
C ARG A 98 -2.72 -7.80 27.64
N PHE A 99 -3.19 -7.42 26.46
CA PHE A 99 -4.54 -6.87 26.23
C PHE A 99 -5.45 -7.85 25.50
N PHE A 100 -4.88 -8.78 24.73
CA PHE A 100 -5.65 -9.69 23.90
C PHE A 100 -5.04 -11.11 23.96
N ASP A 101 -5.76 -12.03 24.61
CA ASP A 101 -5.27 -13.40 24.83
C ASP A 101 -5.52 -14.30 23.60
N ARG A 102 -4.86 -13.99 22.49
CA ARG A 102 -4.87 -14.75 21.24
C ARG A 102 -3.49 -14.66 20.58
N PRO A 103 -3.15 -15.59 19.67
CA PRO A 103 -1.97 -15.47 18.82
C PRO A 103 -1.98 -14.13 18.08
N VAL A 104 -0.83 -13.44 18.08
CA VAL A 104 -0.64 -12.14 17.44
C VAL A 104 0.38 -12.31 16.33
N TYR A 105 0.05 -11.79 15.15
CA TYR A 105 0.94 -11.75 13.99
C TYR A 105 1.20 -10.30 13.61
N LEU A 106 2.45 -9.97 13.36
CA LEU A 106 2.87 -8.63 13.00
C LEU A 106 3.57 -8.66 11.64
N GLU A 107 3.16 -7.78 10.72
CA GLU A 107 3.76 -7.68 9.40
C GLU A 107 3.75 -6.22 8.91
N ASN A 108 4.54 -5.93 7.88
CA ASN A 108 4.49 -4.65 7.18
C ASN A 108 3.12 -4.45 6.50
N ASP A 109 2.63 -3.22 6.44
CA ASP A 109 1.30 -2.85 5.90
C ASP A 109 1.13 -3.20 4.41
N ALA A 110 2.17 -2.98 3.59
CA ALA A 110 2.12 -3.35 2.16
C ALA A 110 2.19 -4.87 1.96
N ASN A 111 2.92 -5.60 2.79
CA ASN A 111 2.91 -7.05 2.82
C ASN A 111 1.53 -7.60 3.22
N CYS A 112 0.87 -6.98 4.20
CA CYS A 112 -0.52 -7.31 4.53
C CYS A 112 -1.45 -7.09 3.32
N ALA A 113 -1.34 -5.95 2.64
CA ALA A 113 -2.16 -5.69 1.46
C ALA A 113 -1.92 -6.73 0.35
N ALA A 114 -0.66 -7.13 0.13
CA ALA A 114 -0.32 -8.18 -0.83
C ALA A 114 -0.89 -9.55 -0.43
N ALA A 115 -0.85 -9.89 0.85
CA ALA A 115 -1.44 -11.12 1.38
C ALA A 115 -2.96 -11.14 1.19
N GLY A 116 -3.64 -10.02 1.46
CA GLY A 116 -5.08 -9.88 1.25
C GLY A 116 -5.48 -10.10 -0.21
N GLU A 117 -4.83 -9.39 -1.13
CA GLU A 117 -5.08 -9.52 -2.57
C GLU A 117 -4.71 -10.92 -3.12
N TRP A 118 -3.70 -11.54 -2.56
CA TRP A 118 -3.31 -12.90 -2.94
C TRP A 118 -4.32 -13.95 -2.50
N LEU A 119 -4.84 -13.84 -1.27
CA LEU A 119 -5.77 -14.83 -0.73
C LEU A 119 -7.19 -14.64 -1.27
N TYR A 120 -7.65 -13.38 -1.40
CA TYR A 120 -9.07 -13.08 -1.63
C TYR A 120 -9.36 -12.17 -2.82
N GLY A 121 -8.35 -11.52 -3.39
CA GLY A 121 -8.48 -10.61 -4.53
C GLY A 121 -7.89 -11.14 -5.82
N VAL A 122 -7.26 -10.25 -6.60
CA VAL A 122 -6.75 -10.50 -7.96
C VAL A 122 -5.59 -11.48 -8.03
N GLY A 123 -4.94 -11.80 -6.89
CA GLY A 123 -3.81 -12.72 -6.78
C GLY A 123 -4.18 -14.17 -6.49
N ARG A 124 -5.48 -14.50 -6.37
CA ARG A 124 -5.93 -15.86 -6.01
C ARG A 124 -5.38 -16.93 -6.93
N GLY A 125 -4.81 -17.99 -6.31
CA GLY A 125 -4.27 -19.16 -7.00
C GLY A 125 -2.91 -18.96 -7.65
N MET A 126 -2.33 -17.78 -7.58
CA MET A 126 -1.01 -17.48 -8.15
C MET A 126 0.11 -17.92 -7.22
N LYS A 127 1.20 -18.39 -7.80
CA LYS A 127 2.43 -18.73 -7.05
C LYS A 127 3.37 -17.57 -6.93
N ASN A 128 3.40 -16.67 -7.93
CA ASN A 128 4.26 -15.51 -7.96
C ASN A 128 3.41 -14.27 -8.26
N PHE A 129 3.20 -13.47 -7.25
CA PHE A 129 2.34 -12.29 -7.31
C PHE A 129 3.08 -11.11 -6.68
N ALA A 130 2.94 -9.94 -7.27
CA ALA A 130 3.48 -8.69 -6.74
C ALA A 130 2.34 -7.68 -6.55
N MET A 131 2.35 -6.98 -5.44
CA MET A 131 1.47 -5.85 -5.19
C MET A 131 2.29 -4.59 -4.96
N ILE A 132 1.80 -3.48 -5.51
CA ILE A 132 2.32 -2.13 -5.34
C ILE A 132 1.21 -1.29 -4.73
N THR A 133 1.50 -0.56 -3.67
CA THR A 133 0.56 0.36 -3.04
C THR A 133 0.96 1.80 -3.32
N LEU A 134 0.10 2.56 -4.03
CA LEU A 134 0.28 3.98 -4.34
C LEU A 134 -0.57 4.84 -3.39
N GLY A 135 -0.03 5.09 -2.22
CA GLY A 135 -0.60 5.92 -1.16
C GLY A 135 0.24 7.16 -0.87
N THR A 136 0.24 7.64 0.36
CA THR A 136 1.13 8.71 0.85
C THR A 136 2.58 8.41 0.49
N GLY A 137 3.00 7.14 0.65
CA GLY A 137 4.24 6.57 0.13
C GLY A 137 3.99 5.61 -1.03
N LEU A 138 5.02 4.84 -1.37
CA LEU A 138 4.96 3.72 -2.32
C LEU A 138 5.52 2.48 -1.64
N GLY A 139 4.64 1.52 -1.36
CA GLY A 139 5.00 0.24 -0.77
C GLY A 139 4.87 -0.92 -1.76
N GLY A 140 5.39 -2.08 -1.36
CA GLY A 140 5.23 -3.32 -2.12
C GLY A 140 5.24 -4.55 -1.24
N GLY A 141 4.58 -5.60 -1.74
CA GLY A 141 4.59 -6.92 -1.12
C GLY A 141 4.61 -8.01 -2.17
N PHE A 142 5.24 -9.11 -1.86
CA PHE A 142 5.52 -10.18 -2.82
C PHE A 142 5.08 -11.54 -2.30
N ILE A 143 4.41 -12.28 -3.16
CA ILE A 143 4.23 -13.71 -2.97
C ILE A 143 5.18 -14.41 -3.95
N LEU A 144 6.10 -15.20 -3.42
CA LEU A 144 7.07 -15.95 -4.21
C LEU A 144 6.93 -17.44 -3.89
N ASN A 145 6.70 -18.25 -4.92
CA ASN A 145 6.45 -19.69 -4.77
C ASN A 145 5.31 -20.03 -3.80
N GLY A 146 4.25 -19.20 -3.78
CA GLY A 146 3.09 -19.42 -2.92
C GLY A 146 3.32 -19.09 -1.45
N LYS A 147 4.29 -18.20 -1.13
CA LYS A 147 4.59 -17.73 0.23
C LYS A 147 4.83 -16.23 0.22
N LEU A 148 4.39 -15.56 1.26
CA LEU A 148 4.74 -14.16 1.48
C LEU A 148 6.26 -14.04 1.69
N TYR A 149 6.87 -13.13 0.96
CA TYR A 149 8.32 -12.91 1.00
C TYR A 149 8.65 -11.65 1.80
N ALA A 150 9.05 -11.82 3.03
CA ALA A 150 9.47 -10.73 3.92
C ALA A 150 11.01 -10.58 4.01
N GLY A 151 11.78 -11.50 3.38
CA GLY A 151 13.24 -11.51 3.50
C GLY A 151 13.69 -11.65 4.95
N SER A 152 14.56 -10.75 5.40
CA SER A 152 14.93 -10.62 6.81
C SER A 152 14.12 -9.52 7.53
N GLY A 153 12.83 -9.33 7.16
CA GLY A 153 11.93 -8.35 7.74
C GLY A 153 11.87 -6.99 7.04
N MET A 154 12.58 -6.81 5.91
CA MET A 154 12.61 -5.55 5.15
C MET A 154 12.50 -5.75 3.63
N ALA A 155 12.10 -6.93 3.17
CA ALA A 155 11.82 -7.12 1.76
C ALA A 155 10.56 -6.33 1.38
N GLY A 156 10.51 -5.84 0.14
CA GLY A 156 9.36 -5.09 -0.33
C GLY A 156 9.49 -3.57 -0.22
N GLU A 157 10.60 -3.04 0.30
CA GLU A 157 10.90 -1.60 0.34
C GLU A 157 11.22 -1.03 -1.06
N ILE A 158 10.36 -1.38 -2.04
CA ILE A 158 10.53 -1.03 -3.46
C ILE A 158 10.40 0.47 -3.73
N GLY A 159 9.68 1.18 -2.89
CA GLY A 159 9.56 2.64 -2.96
C GLY A 159 10.92 3.32 -2.89
N HIS A 160 11.90 2.67 -2.26
CA HIS A 160 13.25 3.20 -2.14
C HIS A 160 14.23 2.70 -3.23
N MET A 161 13.76 1.94 -4.24
CA MET A 161 14.56 1.69 -5.43
C MET A 161 14.74 3.00 -6.22
N VAL A 162 15.98 3.27 -6.64
CA VAL A 162 16.28 4.46 -7.46
C VAL A 162 15.92 4.17 -8.92
N ILE A 163 14.92 4.89 -9.43
CA ILE A 163 14.51 4.83 -10.85
C ILE A 163 15.07 6.03 -11.66
N ARG A 164 15.45 7.10 -10.98
CA ARG A 164 16.06 8.29 -11.57
C ARG A 164 17.26 8.74 -10.75
N ARG A 165 18.50 8.54 -11.24
CA ARG A 165 19.73 8.86 -10.50
C ARG A 165 19.74 10.30 -9.95
N ASP A 166 19.37 11.28 -10.79
CA ASP A 166 19.34 12.70 -10.47
C ASP A 166 17.94 13.21 -10.15
N GLY A 167 17.06 12.31 -9.69
CA GLY A 167 15.67 12.60 -9.38
C GLY A 167 15.46 13.37 -8.07
N PRO A 168 14.20 13.55 -7.65
CA PRO A 168 13.84 14.30 -6.45
C PRO A 168 14.42 13.68 -5.17
N ALA A 169 14.59 14.51 -4.14
CA ALA A 169 14.98 14.04 -2.80
C ALA A 169 13.89 13.11 -2.23
N CYS A 170 14.32 12.07 -1.53
CA CYS A 170 13.48 11.13 -0.82
C CYS A 170 13.65 11.26 0.69
N SER A 171 12.60 10.98 1.46
CA SER A 171 12.61 10.96 2.93
C SER A 171 13.66 10.02 3.53
N CYS A 172 14.05 8.97 2.80
CA CYS A 172 15.11 8.04 3.21
C CYS A 172 16.55 8.61 3.10
N GLY A 173 16.70 9.87 2.70
CA GLY A 173 18.01 10.53 2.51
C GLY A 173 18.65 10.34 1.14
N ARG A 174 18.09 9.50 0.27
CA ARG A 174 18.55 9.29 -1.11
C ARG A 174 17.85 10.23 -2.09
N ARG A 175 18.20 10.13 -3.35
CA ARG A 175 17.54 10.85 -4.46
C ARG A 175 17.04 9.88 -5.52
N GLY A 176 15.93 10.25 -6.17
CA GLY A 176 15.39 9.51 -7.31
C GLY A 176 14.75 8.17 -6.97
N CYS A 177 14.40 7.95 -5.70
CA CYS A 177 13.61 6.80 -5.27
C CYS A 177 12.26 6.77 -5.99
N TRP A 178 11.76 5.59 -6.28
CA TRP A 178 10.48 5.40 -6.95
C TRP A 178 9.33 6.10 -6.21
N GLU A 179 9.30 6.02 -4.89
CA GLU A 179 8.34 6.73 -4.03
C GLU A 179 8.38 8.24 -4.24
N ALA A 180 9.58 8.83 -4.29
CA ALA A 180 9.74 10.27 -4.50
C ALA A 180 9.30 10.73 -5.91
N CYS A 181 9.14 9.78 -6.85
CA CYS A 181 8.62 10.02 -8.21
C CYS A 181 7.13 9.69 -8.34
N CYS A 182 6.64 8.63 -7.66
CA CYS A 182 5.35 8.00 -7.97
C CYS A 182 4.39 7.79 -6.77
N SER A 183 4.69 8.25 -5.56
CA SER A 183 3.68 8.27 -4.49
C SER A 183 2.58 9.30 -4.76
N ALA A 184 1.46 9.24 -4.06
CA ALA A 184 0.44 10.30 -4.11
C ALA A 184 1.01 11.65 -3.68
N THR A 185 1.89 11.67 -2.67
CA THR A 185 2.62 12.88 -2.24
C THR A 185 3.47 13.45 -3.38
N ALA A 186 4.17 12.57 -4.11
CA ALA A 186 4.96 12.97 -5.27
C ALA A 186 4.08 13.54 -6.40
N LEU A 187 2.91 12.91 -6.65
CA LEU A 187 1.97 13.37 -7.66
C LEU A 187 1.41 14.76 -7.33
N ILE A 188 1.01 14.98 -6.07
CA ILE A 188 0.53 16.29 -5.58
C ILE A 188 1.62 17.36 -5.73
N ARG A 189 2.86 17.05 -5.35
CA ARG A 189 4.00 17.97 -5.52
C ARG A 189 4.20 18.33 -7.00
N ARG A 190 4.25 17.32 -7.88
CA ARG A 190 4.41 17.52 -9.34
C ARG A 190 3.24 18.32 -9.92
N THR A 191 2.02 18.12 -9.43
CA THR A 191 0.85 18.91 -9.83
C THR A 191 1.05 20.40 -9.50
N ARG A 192 1.50 20.70 -8.27
CA ARG A 192 1.79 22.09 -7.86
C ARG A 192 2.92 22.72 -8.67
N GLU A 193 3.97 21.97 -8.99
CA GLU A 193 5.07 22.41 -9.85
C GLU A 193 4.56 22.73 -11.26
N THR A 194 3.66 21.88 -11.82
CA THR A 194 3.04 22.10 -13.14
C THR A 194 2.12 23.31 -13.12
N MET A 195 1.32 23.50 -12.07
CA MET A 195 0.46 24.67 -11.89
C MET A 195 1.27 25.98 -11.89
N ALA A 196 2.39 25.99 -11.20
CA ALA A 196 3.27 27.16 -11.15
C ALA A 196 3.92 27.49 -12.53
N ALA A 197 4.25 26.45 -13.30
CA ALA A 197 4.84 26.58 -14.62
C ALA A 197 3.79 26.94 -15.73
N HIS A 198 2.51 26.62 -15.49
CA HIS A 198 1.39 26.79 -16.43
C HIS A 198 0.21 27.49 -15.77
N PRO A 199 0.27 28.82 -15.57
CA PRO A 199 -0.82 29.58 -14.91
C PRO A 199 -2.16 29.48 -15.62
N GLU A 200 -2.16 29.25 -16.93
CA GLU A 200 -3.34 29.09 -17.79
C GLU A 200 -4.02 27.72 -17.68
N SER A 201 -3.35 26.74 -17.09
CA SER A 201 -3.84 25.35 -16.98
C SER A 201 -5.12 25.24 -16.15
N LEU A 202 -6.00 24.30 -16.53
CA LEU A 202 -7.19 23.92 -15.76
C LEU A 202 -6.86 23.42 -14.36
N LEU A 203 -5.63 22.93 -14.12
CA LEU A 203 -5.16 22.53 -12.81
C LEU A 203 -5.37 23.63 -11.77
N ASN A 204 -5.07 24.89 -12.12
CA ASN A 204 -5.20 26.03 -11.22
C ASN A 204 -6.67 26.29 -10.83
N ARG A 205 -7.57 26.19 -11.80
CA ARG A 205 -9.00 26.38 -11.54
C ARG A 205 -9.59 25.26 -10.70
N LEU A 206 -9.29 24.00 -11.02
CA LEU A 206 -9.78 22.85 -10.26
C LEU A 206 -9.25 22.83 -8.82
N ALA A 207 -7.99 23.20 -8.60
CA ALA A 207 -7.42 23.31 -7.28
C ALA A 207 -8.09 24.42 -6.46
N ALA A 208 -8.44 25.55 -7.06
CA ALA A 208 -9.16 26.65 -6.40
C ALA A 208 -10.60 26.25 -6.04
N GLU A 209 -11.32 25.56 -6.94
CA GLU A 209 -12.68 25.06 -6.73
C GLU A 209 -12.75 24.04 -5.56
N ALA A 210 -11.70 23.22 -5.38
CA ALA A 210 -11.61 22.20 -4.34
C ALA A 210 -10.95 22.69 -3.04
N ASP A 211 -10.50 23.94 -2.99
CA ASP A 211 -9.64 24.50 -1.93
C ASP A 211 -8.41 23.65 -1.59
N ALA A 212 -8.00 22.78 -2.50
CA ALA A 212 -6.86 21.90 -2.33
C ALA A 212 -6.38 21.26 -3.65
N VAL A 213 -5.12 20.86 -3.67
CA VAL A 213 -4.55 19.96 -4.67
C VAL A 213 -4.48 18.56 -4.08
N ASP A 214 -5.14 17.60 -4.69
CA ASP A 214 -5.13 16.19 -4.32
C ASP A 214 -4.62 15.28 -5.46
N GLY A 215 -4.59 13.95 -5.22
CA GLY A 215 -4.16 12.98 -6.23
C GLY A 215 -5.10 12.83 -7.43
N ARG A 216 -6.34 13.38 -7.40
CA ARG A 216 -7.31 13.36 -8.50
C ARG A 216 -7.17 14.59 -9.41
N THR A 217 -6.72 15.70 -8.86
CA THR A 217 -6.60 16.98 -9.56
C THR A 217 -5.95 16.86 -10.95
N PRO A 218 -4.76 16.22 -11.12
CA PRO A 218 -4.13 16.12 -12.44
C PRO A 218 -4.92 15.27 -13.42
N PHE A 219 -5.52 14.17 -12.97
CA PHE A 219 -6.32 13.31 -13.83
C PHE A 219 -7.62 13.99 -14.27
N SER A 220 -8.30 14.70 -13.38
CA SER A 220 -9.52 15.45 -13.70
C SER A 220 -9.27 16.57 -14.69
N ALA A 221 -8.12 17.24 -14.65
CA ALA A 221 -7.73 18.22 -15.66
C ALA A 221 -7.38 17.54 -16.99
N ALA A 222 -6.66 16.42 -16.95
CA ALA A 222 -6.28 15.65 -18.14
C ALA A 222 -7.51 15.09 -18.89
N GLU A 223 -8.52 14.57 -18.19
CA GLU A 223 -9.80 14.12 -18.79
C GLU A 223 -10.54 15.25 -19.51
N ARG A 224 -10.35 16.50 -19.09
CA ARG A 224 -10.90 17.69 -19.74
C ARG A 224 -10.01 18.24 -20.87
N GLY A 225 -8.94 17.51 -21.22
CA GLY A 225 -8.04 17.82 -22.33
C GLY A 225 -6.98 18.87 -22.03
N ASP A 226 -6.69 19.17 -20.76
CA ASP A 226 -5.63 20.13 -20.40
C ASP A 226 -4.24 19.59 -20.81
N PRO A 227 -3.49 20.32 -21.67
CA PRO A 227 -2.23 19.79 -22.19
C PRO A 227 -1.14 19.61 -21.13
N ALA A 228 -1.09 20.51 -20.12
CA ALA A 228 -0.09 20.43 -19.04
C ALA A 228 -0.38 19.24 -18.12
N ALA A 229 -1.66 19.01 -17.81
CA ALA A 229 -2.09 17.85 -17.03
C ALA A 229 -1.86 16.53 -17.78
N LEU A 230 -2.14 16.46 -19.07
CA LEU A 230 -1.86 15.28 -19.92
C LEU A 230 -0.36 14.96 -19.95
N ALA A 231 0.50 15.98 -20.09
CA ALA A 231 1.95 15.79 -20.04
C ALA A 231 2.42 15.29 -18.66
N LEU A 232 1.86 15.83 -17.58
CA LEU A 232 2.13 15.38 -16.21
C LEU A 232 1.73 13.92 -15.99
N CYS A 233 0.49 13.55 -16.37
CA CYS A 233 -0.01 12.18 -16.24
C CYS A 233 0.84 11.19 -17.04
N ARG A 234 1.24 11.53 -18.25
CA ARG A 234 2.14 10.70 -19.07
C ARG A 234 3.49 10.50 -18.41
N ALA A 235 4.15 11.56 -17.95
CA ALA A 235 5.44 11.47 -17.27
C ALA A 235 5.36 10.71 -15.94
N TYR A 236 4.20 10.76 -15.25
CA TYR A 236 3.95 9.96 -14.07
C TYR A 236 3.81 8.47 -14.41
N ALA A 237 3.06 8.13 -15.45
CA ALA A 237 2.89 6.75 -15.91
C ALA A 237 4.22 6.16 -16.41
N GLU A 238 5.09 6.94 -17.07
CA GLU A 238 6.43 6.53 -17.49
C GLU A 238 7.31 6.16 -16.28
N ASP A 239 7.32 6.99 -15.24
CA ASP A 239 8.06 6.68 -14.00
C ASP A 239 7.53 5.45 -13.29
N LEU A 240 6.19 5.29 -13.25
CA LEU A 240 5.57 4.11 -12.66
C LEU A 240 5.93 2.85 -13.43
N ALA A 241 5.85 2.91 -14.77
CA ALA A 241 6.21 1.80 -15.65
C ALA A 241 7.67 1.40 -15.52
N ALA A 242 8.59 2.35 -15.36
CA ALA A 242 10.02 2.05 -15.17
C ALA A 242 10.25 1.19 -13.92
N GLY A 243 9.61 1.52 -12.79
CA GLY A 243 9.69 0.72 -11.57
C GLY A 243 9.03 -0.65 -11.72
N VAL A 244 7.84 -0.71 -12.35
CA VAL A 244 7.14 -1.98 -12.63
C VAL A 244 7.99 -2.87 -13.53
N THR A 245 8.60 -2.33 -14.57
CA THR A 245 9.50 -3.07 -15.48
C THR A 245 10.69 -3.68 -14.72
N ASN A 246 11.28 -2.91 -13.79
CA ASN A 246 12.37 -3.41 -12.94
C ASN A 246 11.90 -4.60 -12.08
N LEU A 247 10.72 -4.52 -11.47
CA LEU A 247 10.15 -5.64 -10.70
C LEU A 247 9.87 -6.85 -11.59
N VAL A 248 9.30 -6.64 -12.77
CA VAL A 248 9.04 -7.71 -13.74
C VAL A 248 10.33 -8.41 -14.13
N ASN A 249 11.38 -7.65 -14.44
CA ASN A 249 12.67 -8.21 -14.81
C ASN A 249 13.39 -8.93 -13.65
N LEU A 250 13.12 -8.52 -12.40
CA LEU A 250 13.72 -9.11 -11.22
C LEU A 250 13.00 -10.36 -10.74
N LEU A 251 11.66 -10.32 -10.66
CA LEU A 251 10.83 -11.32 -9.99
C LEU A 251 10.03 -12.20 -10.95
N ASN A 252 9.78 -11.71 -12.17
CA ASN A 252 8.92 -12.36 -13.17
C ASN A 252 7.59 -12.88 -12.59
N PRO A 253 6.77 -12.02 -11.93
CA PRO A 253 5.51 -12.43 -11.34
C PRO A 253 4.48 -12.78 -12.42
N GLU A 254 3.44 -13.55 -12.08
CA GLU A 254 2.30 -13.83 -12.95
C GLU A 254 1.41 -12.60 -13.13
N THR A 255 1.29 -11.81 -12.03
CA THR A 255 0.51 -10.57 -11.99
C THR A 255 1.19 -9.54 -11.10
N VAL A 256 1.10 -8.28 -11.50
CA VAL A 256 1.38 -7.10 -10.68
C VAL A 256 0.06 -6.39 -10.42
N ALA A 257 -0.38 -6.36 -9.16
CA ALA A 257 -1.52 -5.56 -8.74
C ALA A 257 -1.07 -4.16 -8.31
N ILE A 258 -1.81 -3.14 -8.70
CA ILE A 258 -1.60 -1.76 -8.28
C ILE A 258 -2.80 -1.32 -7.43
N GLY A 259 -2.53 -1.04 -6.16
CA GLY A 259 -3.51 -0.59 -5.18
C GLY A 259 -3.20 0.82 -4.66
N GLY A 260 -3.95 1.25 -3.66
CA GLY A 260 -3.84 2.58 -3.07
C GLY A 260 -4.68 3.64 -3.79
N GLY A 261 -4.71 4.85 -3.23
CA GLY A 261 -5.60 5.91 -3.71
C GLY A 261 -5.38 6.36 -5.16
N VAL A 262 -4.14 6.31 -5.64
CA VAL A 262 -3.80 6.69 -7.03
C VAL A 262 -4.22 5.63 -8.04
N ALA A 263 -4.33 4.36 -7.62
CA ALA A 263 -4.77 3.27 -8.50
C ALA A 263 -6.20 3.45 -9.03
N GLY A 264 -7.02 4.27 -8.36
CA GLY A 264 -8.36 4.65 -8.81
C GLY A 264 -8.40 5.71 -9.92
N ALA A 265 -7.24 6.13 -10.46
CA ALA A 265 -7.18 7.05 -11.60
C ALA A 265 -7.79 6.42 -12.86
N PRO A 266 -8.27 7.26 -13.83
CA PRO A 266 -8.79 6.76 -15.10
C PRO A 266 -7.79 5.83 -15.80
N GLU A 267 -8.28 4.68 -16.24
CA GLU A 267 -7.44 3.61 -16.82
C GLU A 267 -6.62 4.10 -18.02
N GLU A 268 -7.22 4.91 -18.88
CA GLU A 268 -6.57 5.49 -20.08
C GLU A 268 -5.40 6.43 -19.74
N LEU A 269 -5.40 7.03 -18.55
CA LEU A 269 -4.37 7.99 -18.13
C LEU A 269 -3.28 7.36 -17.26
N LEU A 270 -3.52 6.18 -16.67
CA LEU A 270 -2.57 5.54 -15.76
C LEU A 270 -2.26 4.10 -16.16
N LEU A 271 -3.21 3.18 -15.98
CA LEU A 271 -2.92 1.75 -16.04
C LEU A 271 -2.62 1.27 -17.46
N LYS A 272 -3.36 1.77 -18.45
CA LYS A 272 -3.15 1.43 -19.86
C LYS A 272 -1.77 1.87 -20.35
N PRO A 273 -1.33 3.14 -20.18
CA PRO A 273 0.03 3.53 -20.52
C PRO A 273 1.11 2.71 -19.80
N VAL A 274 0.90 2.38 -18.52
CA VAL A 274 1.84 1.53 -17.77
C VAL A 274 1.95 0.14 -18.39
N ARG A 275 0.82 -0.50 -18.75
CA ARG A 275 0.82 -1.82 -19.41
C ARG A 275 1.58 -1.78 -20.74
N GLU A 276 1.27 -0.81 -21.60
CA GLU A 276 1.91 -0.65 -22.91
C GLU A 276 3.43 -0.44 -22.80
N LEU A 277 3.86 0.37 -21.83
CA LEU A 277 5.28 0.59 -21.55
C LEU A 277 5.97 -0.67 -21.04
N VAL A 278 5.40 -1.36 -20.05
CA VAL A 278 5.97 -2.58 -19.50
C VAL A 278 6.03 -3.68 -20.56
N GLU A 279 4.98 -3.85 -21.38
CA GLU A 279 4.97 -4.82 -22.47
C GLU A 279 6.09 -4.52 -23.49
N ARG A 280 6.32 -3.26 -23.80
CA ARG A 280 7.39 -2.83 -24.73
C ARG A 280 8.79 -3.00 -24.14
N GLU A 281 8.97 -2.84 -22.83
CA GLU A 281 10.29 -2.65 -22.21
C GLU A 281 10.78 -3.86 -21.38
N CYS A 282 9.87 -4.69 -20.85
CA CYS A 282 10.30 -5.85 -20.05
C CYS A 282 11.03 -6.89 -20.91
N TYR A 283 12.02 -7.56 -20.32
CA TYR A 283 12.81 -8.59 -21.01
C TYR A 283 11.96 -9.79 -21.43
N GLY A 284 10.96 -10.15 -20.63
CA GLY A 284 10.03 -11.26 -20.88
C GLY A 284 9.24 -11.18 -22.19
N ARG A 285 9.12 -9.95 -22.78
CA ARG A 285 8.42 -9.75 -24.07
C ARG A 285 8.97 -10.62 -25.20
N HIS A 286 10.26 -10.88 -25.19
CA HIS A 286 10.91 -11.67 -26.23
C HIS A 286 10.51 -13.16 -26.27
N VAL A 287 9.90 -13.63 -25.18
CA VAL A 287 9.41 -15.02 -25.05
C VAL A 287 7.91 -15.06 -24.71
N GLY A 288 7.21 -13.94 -24.90
CA GLY A 288 5.76 -13.83 -24.65
C GLY A 288 5.37 -13.96 -23.16
N LYS A 289 6.30 -13.64 -22.24
CA LYS A 289 6.06 -13.69 -20.79
C LYS A 289 6.02 -12.29 -20.21
N VAL A 290 4.88 -11.63 -20.41
CA VAL A 290 4.57 -10.34 -19.81
C VAL A 290 3.52 -10.58 -18.71
N PRO A 291 3.72 -10.07 -17.48
CA PRO A 291 2.73 -10.27 -16.42
C PRO A 291 1.46 -9.49 -16.71
N ARG A 292 0.36 -9.92 -16.11
CA ARG A 292 -0.83 -9.09 -16.04
C ARG A 292 -0.58 -7.92 -15.08
N ILE A 293 -0.95 -6.70 -15.50
CA ILE A 293 -0.92 -5.52 -14.63
C ILE A 293 -2.36 -5.07 -14.43
N VAL A 294 -2.83 -5.10 -13.20
CA VAL A 294 -4.25 -4.91 -12.85
C VAL A 294 -4.41 -3.98 -11.66
N THR A 295 -5.58 -3.37 -11.51
CA THR A 295 -5.95 -2.70 -10.27
C THR A 295 -6.27 -3.74 -9.19
N ALA A 296 -5.88 -3.47 -7.96
CA ALA A 296 -6.23 -4.27 -6.78
C ALA A 296 -7.77 -4.29 -6.57
N GLU A 297 -8.31 -5.44 -6.18
CA GLU A 297 -9.76 -5.66 -6.05
C GLU A 297 -10.31 -5.26 -4.67
N LEU A 298 -9.55 -5.53 -3.61
CA LEU A 298 -10.00 -5.28 -2.23
C LEU A 298 -9.93 -3.80 -1.82
N GLY A 299 -9.34 -2.96 -2.66
CA GLY A 299 -9.28 -1.52 -2.46
C GLY A 299 -8.63 -1.13 -1.13
N GLY A 300 -9.29 -0.24 -0.39
CA GLY A 300 -8.78 0.26 0.89
C GLY A 300 -8.79 -0.75 2.05
N ASP A 301 -9.40 -1.92 1.86
CA ASP A 301 -9.51 -2.95 2.90
C ASP A 301 -8.47 -4.08 2.74
N ALA A 302 -7.68 -4.05 1.66
CA ALA A 302 -6.65 -5.06 1.38
C ALA A 302 -5.69 -5.27 2.56
N GLY A 303 -5.15 -4.19 3.15
CA GLY A 303 -4.27 -4.25 4.31
C GLY A 303 -4.94 -4.85 5.54
N LEU A 304 -6.18 -4.46 5.82
CA LEU A 304 -6.97 -4.96 6.95
C LEU A 304 -7.28 -6.46 6.81
N ILE A 305 -7.78 -6.88 5.64
CA ILE A 305 -8.11 -8.28 5.32
C ILE A 305 -6.85 -9.13 5.34
N GLY A 306 -5.76 -8.64 4.76
CA GLY A 306 -4.49 -9.34 4.75
C GLY A 306 -3.88 -9.46 6.15
N ALA A 307 -3.95 -8.42 6.98
CA ALA A 307 -3.53 -8.48 8.37
C ALA A 307 -4.29 -9.58 9.12
N ALA A 308 -5.63 -9.63 9.03
CA ALA A 308 -6.43 -10.69 9.63
C ALA A 308 -6.00 -12.09 9.19
N SER A 309 -5.43 -12.21 7.99
CA SER A 309 -5.09 -13.49 7.37
C SER A 309 -3.65 -13.95 7.56
N LEU A 310 -2.85 -13.21 8.35
CA LEU A 310 -1.40 -13.49 8.51
C LEU A 310 -1.09 -14.88 9.04
N ARG A 311 -1.96 -15.49 9.83
CA ARG A 311 -1.77 -16.88 10.29
C ARG A 311 -1.79 -17.90 9.13
N ASN A 312 -2.36 -17.55 7.98
CA ASN A 312 -2.50 -18.42 6.81
C ASN A 312 -1.36 -18.27 5.80
N VAL A 313 -0.49 -17.27 5.98
CA VAL A 313 0.60 -16.93 5.04
C VAL A 313 1.99 -17.05 5.64
N ASN A 314 2.09 -17.27 6.95
CA ASN A 314 3.33 -17.46 7.72
C ASN A 314 3.58 -18.95 8.00
#